data_118525a48ee1101bcde81a0daa4972cc
#
_entry.id   118525a48ee1101bcde81a0daa4972cc
#
_cell.length_a   1.000
_cell.length_b   1.000
_cell.length_c   1.000
_cell.angle_alpha   90.00
_cell.angle_beta   90.00
_cell.angle_gamma   90.00
#
_symmetry.space_group_name_H-M   'P 1'
#
loop_
_entity.id
_entity.type
_entity.pdbx_description
1 polymer ?
#
loop_
_entity_poly.entity_id
_entity_poly.type
_entity_poly.pdbx_seq_one_letter_code
_entity_poly.pdbx_strand_id
1 'polypeptide(L)'
;MSHPSSHKPPGAGKSSYDLIDPGTLWAALNLPQGITFLDLGCGQGNYSLAAASRIGPTGIVYAVDLWEEGIAALKERAAREGRANLKPLAAPAGQVPMESRSVDMGLMATVLHDLVEAGTAAGALAEVTRVIKPGGLLAIVEFDKIDGPPGPPRHIRLDPAEVEALVAPYGFARQQTVNLGPYNYLITFMKLERQALP
;
A
#
# COMPACT_ATOMS: atom_id res chain seq x y z
N MET A 1 14.95 -31.92 5.14
CA MET A 1 14.26 -30.79 4.47
C MET A 1 13.69 -29.93 5.57
N SER A 2 14.37 -28.84 5.91
CA SER A 2 13.94 -27.91 6.95
C SER A 2 12.80 -27.08 6.38
N HIS A 3 11.61 -27.17 6.97
CA HIS A 3 10.52 -26.23 6.68
C HIS A 3 11.03 -24.83 7.05
N PRO A 4 10.91 -23.82 6.15
CA PRO A 4 11.15 -22.44 6.56
C PRO A 4 10.15 -22.13 7.67
N SER A 5 10.64 -21.66 8.82
CA SER A 5 9.79 -21.18 9.90
C SER A 5 8.92 -20.05 9.36
N SER A 6 7.60 -20.25 9.33
CA SER A 6 6.63 -19.24 8.98
C SER A 6 6.74 -18.11 10.02
N HIS A 7 7.58 -17.12 9.72
CA HIS A 7 7.74 -15.98 10.62
C HIS A 7 6.65 -14.96 10.24
N LYS A 8 5.59 -14.93 11.07
CA LYS A 8 4.53 -13.92 10.92
C LYS A 8 5.14 -12.55 11.21
N PRO A 9 5.17 -11.62 10.21
CA PRO A 9 5.74 -10.29 10.43
C PRO A 9 5.03 -9.52 11.55
N PRO A 10 5.70 -8.60 12.25
CA PRO A 10 5.04 -7.67 13.15
C PRO A 10 3.87 -6.98 12.44
N GLY A 11 2.73 -6.83 13.10
CA GLY A 11 1.53 -6.25 12.49
C GLY A 11 0.71 -7.18 11.57
N ALA A 12 1.27 -8.28 11.06
CA ALA A 12 0.56 -9.19 10.16
C ALA A 12 -0.76 -9.71 10.77
N GLY A 13 -1.82 -9.67 9.96
CA GLY A 13 -3.18 -10.04 10.37
C GLY A 13 -3.96 -8.93 11.06
N LYS A 14 -3.37 -7.74 11.27
CA LYS A 14 -4.09 -6.53 11.64
C LYS A 14 -4.42 -5.73 10.36
N SER A 15 -5.51 -4.98 10.39
CA SER A 15 -5.87 -4.09 9.29
C SER A 15 -6.40 -2.79 9.88
N SER A 16 -5.96 -1.68 9.32
CA SER A 16 -6.51 -0.35 9.65
C SER A 16 -7.82 -0.05 8.91
N TYR A 17 -8.26 -0.92 8.01
CA TYR A 17 -9.44 -0.69 7.19
C TYR A 17 -10.72 -0.45 8.00
N ASP A 18 -10.83 -1.10 9.16
CA ASP A 18 -11.97 -0.94 10.07
C ASP A 18 -11.82 0.27 11.03
N LEU A 19 -10.69 0.96 10.99
CA LEU A 19 -10.38 2.13 11.81
C LEU A 19 -10.56 3.45 11.05
N ILE A 20 -10.71 3.39 9.74
CA ILE A 20 -10.86 4.54 8.85
C ILE A 20 -12.32 4.71 8.40
N ASP A 21 -12.63 5.87 7.81
CA ASP A 21 -13.81 6.04 6.96
C ASP A 21 -13.48 5.61 5.52
N PRO A 22 -13.94 4.41 5.08
CA PRO A 22 -13.67 3.94 3.73
C PRO A 22 -14.32 4.83 2.66
N GLY A 23 -15.44 5.49 2.96
CA GLY A 23 -16.10 6.43 2.03
C GLY A 23 -15.17 7.58 1.68
N THR A 24 -14.62 8.22 2.69
CA THR A 24 -13.64 9.32 2.53
C THR A 24 -12.37 8.86 1.81
N LEU A 25 -11.81 7.69 2.17
CA LEU A 25 -10.64 7.14 1.49
C LEU A 25 -10.87 7.00 -0.02
N TRP A 26 -11.91 6.27 -0.40
CA TRP A 26 -12.14 5.96 -1.82
C TRP A 26 -12.60 7.18 -2.62
N ALA A 27 -13.30 8.13 -2.01
CA ALA A 27 -13.60 9.41 -2.64
C ALA A 27 -12.34 10.23 -2.93
N ALA A 28 -11.40 10.27 -1.97
CA ALA A 28 -10.13 10.98 -2.13
C ALA A 28 -9.21 10.33 -3.18
N LEU A 29 -9.20 9.00 -3.27
CA LEU A 29 -8.41 8.26 -4.27
C LEU A 29 -9.05 8.31 -5.67
N ASN A 30 -10.36 8.46 -5.78
CA ASN A 30 -11.11 8.57 -7.04
C ASN A 30 -10.66 7.55 -8.08
N LEU A 31 -10.72 6.25 -7.73
CA LEU A 31 -10.17 5.15 -8.55
C LEU A 31 -10.86 5.07 -9.93
N PRO A 32 -10.14 5.27 -11.05
CA PRO A 32 -10.68 5.04 -12.37
C PRO A 32 -10.97 3.55 -12.60
N GLN A 33 -11.93 3.26 -13.48
CA GLN A 33 -12.16 1.89 -13.96
C GLN A 33 -11.00 1.43 -14.83
N GLY A 34 -10.67 0.14 -14.75
CA GLY A 34 -9.71 -0.50 -15.65
C GLY A 34 -8.23 -0.25 -15.34
N ILE A 35 -7.89 0.40 -14.23
CA ILE A 35 -6.50 0.67 -13.85
C ILE A 35 -5.78 -0.57 -13.31
N THR A 36 -4.46 -0.51 -13.33
CA THR A 36 -3.57 -1.41 -12.57
C THR A 36 -3.28 -0.78 -11.21
N PHE A 37 -3.74 -1.45 -10.16
CA PHE A 37 -3.58 -1.02 -8.76
C PHE A 37 -2.64 -1.96 -8.01
N LEU A 38 -1.72 -1.41 -7.21
CA LEU A 38 -0.83 -2.16 -6.32
C LEU A 38 -1.20 -1.86 -4.87
N ASP A 39 -1.47 -2.89 -4.07
CA ASP A 39 -1.60 -2.83 -2.61
C ASP A 39 -0.34 -3.50 -2.00
N LEU A 40 0.62 -2.70 -1.55
CA LEU A 40 1.90 -3.16 -1.03
C LEU A 40 1.86 -3.22 0.50
N GLY A 41 2.10 -4.40 1.07
CA GLY A 41 1.85 -4.71 2.46
C GLY A 41 0.36 -4.96 2.71
N CYS A 42 -0.28 -5.72 1.82
CA CYS A 42 -1.73 -5.90 1.79
C CYS A 42 -2.30 -6.69 2.99
N GLY A 43 -1.46 -7.42 3.74
CA GLY A 43 -1.89 -8.27 4.86
C GLY A 43 -3.01 -9.24 4.45
N GLN A 44 -4.18 -9.11 5.07
CA GLN A 44 -5.37 -9.93 4.75
C GLN A 44 -6.17 -9.41 3.54
N GLY A 45 -5.73 -8.32 2.89
CA GLY A 45 -6.28 -7.82 1.63
C GLY A 45 -7.61 -7.06 1.75
N ASN A 46 -7.93 -6.45 2.88
CA ASN A 46 -9.18 -5.69 3.01
C ASN A 46 -9.23 -4.51 2.04
N TYR A 47 -8.13 -3.76 1.90
CA TYR A 47 -8.00 -2.70 0.90
C TYR A 47 -8.02 -3.27 -0.52
N SER A 48 -7.30 -4.37 -0.77
CA SER A 48 -7.22 -5.02 -2.08
C SER A 48 -8.58 -5.45 -2.60
N LEU A 49 -9.41 -6.10 -1.78
CA LEU A 49 -10.76 -6.55 -2.16
C LEU A 49 -11.70 -5.37 -2.44
N ALA A 50 -11.59 -4.32 -1.63
CA ALA A 50 -12.36 -3.10 -1.83
C ALA A 50 -11.95 -2.37 -3.11
N ALA A 51 -10.64 -2.30 -3.42
CA ALA A 51 -10.12 -1.74 -4.67
C ALA A 51 -10.57 -2.56 -5.89
N ALA A 52 -10.46 -3.89 -5.83
CA ALA A 52 -10.86 -4.79 -6.92
C ALA A 52 -12.33 -4.62 -7.32
N SER A 53 -13.21 -4.39 -6.33
CA SER A 53 -14.61 -4.09 -6.59
C SER A 53 -14.81 -2.76 -7.31
N ARG A 54 -13.99 -1.75 -6.99
CA ARG A 54 -14.14 -0.38 -7.48
C ARG A 54 -13.58 -0.17 -8.89
N ILE A 55 -12.40 -0.74 -9.18
CA ILE A 55 -11.77 -0.59 -10.51
C ILE A 55 -12.45 -1.44 -11.58
N GLY A 56 -13.40 -2.29 -11.21
CA GLY A 56 -14.17 -3.12 -12.14
C GLY A 56 -13.38 -4.29 -12.77
N PRO A 57 -14.05 -5.09 -13.59
CA PRO A 57 -13.49 -6.35 -14.09
C PRO A 57 -12.37 -6.18 -15.12
N THR A 58 -12.22 -5.00 -15.71
CA THR A 58 -11.15 -4.69 -16.68
C THR A 58 -9.88 -4.17 -16.03
N GLY A 59 -9.95 -3.77 -14.75
CA GLY A 59 -8.77 -3.42 -13.95
C GLY A 59 -8.12 -4.62 -13.30
N ILE A 60 -6.93 -4.45 -12.76
CA ILE A 60 -6.20 -5.50 -12.02
C ILE A 60 -5.68 -4.92 -10.70
N VAL A 61 -5.91 -5.64 -9.60
CA VAL A 61 -5.27 -5.37 -8.31
C VAL A 61 -4.19 -6.41 -8.06
N TYR A 62 -2.96 -5.95 -7.87
CA TYR A 62 -1.88 -6.75 -7.32
C TYR A 62 -1.80 -6.49 -5.82
N ALA A 63 -1.98 -7.55 -5.02
CA ALA A 63 -1.90 -7.51 -3.57
C ALA A 63 -0.62 -8.20 -3.13
N VAL A 64 0.36 -7.45 -2.65
CA VAL A 64 1.71 -7.95 -2.35
C VAL A 64 1.96 -7.88 -0.85
N ASP A 65 2.37 -9.00 -0.26
CA ASP A 65 2.79 -9.08 1.15
C ASP A 65 3.84 -10.18 1.34
N LEU A 66 4.68 -10.03 2.36
CA LEU A 66 5.65 -11.04 2.76
C LEU A 66 4.99 -12.22 3.49
N TRP A 67 3.82 -12.03 4.09
CA TRP A 67 3.10 -13.02 4.88
C TRP A 67 2.37 -14.03 4.00
N GLU A 68 3.04 -15.17 3.74
CA GLU A 68 2.56 -16.22 2.82
C GLU A 68 1.18 -16.77 3.20
N GLU A 69 0.91 -16.99 4.51
CA GLU A 69 -0.38 -17.50 4.96
C GLU A 69 -1.50 -16.48 4.75
N GLY A 70 -1.21 -15.19 4.92
CA GLY A 70 -2.15 -14.11 4.61
C GLY A 70 -2.48 -14.06 3.12
N ILE A 71 -1.47 -14.22 2.27
CA ILE A 71 -1.65 -14.28 0.81
C ILE A 71 -2.44 -15.52 0.38
N ALA A 72 -2.19 -16.69 0.99
CA ALA A 72 -2.97 -17.91 0.72
C ALA A 72 -4.45 -17.71 1.10
N ALA A 73 -4.73 -17.18 2.29
CA ALA A 73 -6.08 -16.88 2.74
C ALA A 73 -6.78 -15.84 1.84
N LEU A 74 -6.04 -14.81 1.35
CA LEU A 74 -6.57 -13.81 0.43
C LEU A 74 -6.91 -14.43 -0.94
N LYS A 75 -6.11 -15.36 -1.45
CA LYS A 75 -6.42 -16.10 -2.69
C LYS A 75 -7.74 -16.87 -2.57
N GLU A 76 -7.93 -17.59 -1.47
CA GLU A 76 -9.19 -18.31 -1.21
C GLU A 76 -10.38 -17.37 -1.08
N ARG A 77 -10.20 -16.25 -0.37
CA ARG A 77 -11.23 -15.23 -0.20
C ARG A 77 -11.60 -14.58 -1.54
N ALA A 78 -10.62 -14.21 -2.35
CA ALA A 78 -10.84 -13.64 -3.68
C ALA A 78 -11.61 -14.60 -4.61
N ALA A 79 -11.26 -15.89 -4.61
CA ALA A 79 -11.97 -16.91 -5.37
C ALA A 79 -13.42 -17.06 -4.91
N ARG A 80 -13.66 -17.14 -3.60
CA ARG A 80 -15.00 -17.27 -3.02
C ARG A 80 -15.88 -16.04 -3.30
N GLU A 81 -15.29 -14.84 -3.32
CA GLU A 81 -16.00 -13.57 -3.61
C GLU A 81 -16.04 -13.23 -5.11
N GLY A 82 -15.56 -14.12 -5.99
CA GLY A 82 -15.56 -13.90 -7.45
C GLY A 82 -14.69 -12.76 -7.92
N ARG A 83 -13.60 -12.44 -7.20
CA ARG A 83 -12.67 -11.34 -7.53
C ARG A 83 -11.56 -11.81 -8.47
N ALA A 84 -11.91 -12.15 -9.71
CA ALA A 84 -10.96 -12.65 -10.71
C ALA A 84 -9.86 -11.64 -11.08
N ASN A 85 -10.13 -10.34 -10.86
CA ASN A 85 -9.21 -9.23 -11.09
C ASN A 85 -8.26 -8.93 -9.92
N LEU A 86 -8.30 -9.72 -8.82
CA LEU A 86 -7.36 -9.63 -7.71
C LEU A 86 -6.28 -10.71 -7.82
N LYS A 87 -5.01 -10.29 -7.74
CA LYS A 87 -3.81 -11.12 -7.88
C LYS A 87 -2.95 -11.05 -6.62
N PRO A 88 -3.21 -11.90 -5.61
CA PRO A 88 -2.37 -11.96 -4.41
C PRO A 88 -1.02 -12.62 -4.70
N LEU A 89 0.07 -11.99 -4.27
CA LEU A 89 1.47 -12.39 -4.52
C LEU A 89 2.27 -12.34 -3.21
N ALA A 90 2.94 -13.43 -2.87
CA ALA A 90 3.87 -13.45 -1.75
C ALA A 90 5.24 -12.94 -2.22
N ALA A 91 5.65 -11.76 -1.73
CA ALA A 91 6.95 -11.16 -2.04
C ALA A 91 7.32 -10.09 -0.99
N PRO A 92 8.62 -9.86 -0.76
CA PRO A 92 9.07 -8.74 0.06
C PRO A 92 8.82 -7.41 -0.66
N ALA A 93 8.54 -6.34 0.10
CA ALA A 93 8.24 -5.02 -0.43
C ALA A 93 9.39 -4.41 -1.28
N GLY A 94 10.64 -4.84 -1.02
CA GLY A 94 11.81 -4.44 -1.79
C GLY A 94 12.07 -5.25 -3.07
N GLN A 95 11.17 -6.20 -3.44
CA GLN A 95 11.29 -7.03 -4.66
C GLN A 95 9.89 -7.33 -5.22
N VAL A 96 9.20 -6.30 -5.66
CA VAL A 96 7.83 -6.41 -6.21
C VAL A 96 7.87 -7.14 -7.55
N PRO A 97 7.17 -8.28 -7.74
CA PRO A 97 7.25 -9.10 -8.95
C PRO A 97 6.39 -8.52 -10.09
N MET A 98 6.66 -7.28 -10.46
CA MET A 98 5.95 -6.54 -11.49
C MET A 98 6.94 -5.81 -12.40
N GLU A 99 6.52 -5.56 -13.63
CA GLU A 99 7.30 -4.78 -14.59
C GLU A 99 7.41 -3.31 -14.18
N SER A 100 8.49 -2.66 -14.61
CA SER A 100 8.66 -1.22 -14.41
C SER A 100 7.57 -0.43 -15.13
N ARG A 101 7.05 0.63 -14.49
CA ARG A 101 6.05 1.54 -15.08
C ARG A 101 4.76 0.80 -15.55
N SER A 102 4.33 -0.21 -14.78
CA SER A 102 3.12 -0.99 -15.07
C SER A 102 1.92 -0.62 -14.22
N VAL A 103 2.12 0.10 -13.11
CA VAL A 103 1.11 0.44 -12.10
C VAL A 103 0.63 1.88 -12.27
N ASP A 104 -0.69 2.08 -12.30
CA ASP A 104 -1.30 3.41 -12.34
C ASP A 104 -1.38 4.04 -10.95
N MET A 105 -1.70 3.23 -9.94
CA MET A 105 -1.78 3.69 -8.54
C MET A 105 -1.26 2.61 -7.58
N GLY A 106 -0.37 3.02 -6.68
CA GLY A 106 0.09 2.21 -5.54
C GLY A 106 -0.53 2.68 -4.24
N LEU A 107 -0.83 1.74 -3.34
CA LEU A 107 -1.25 1.97 -1.97
C LEU A 107 -0.28 1.29 -1.00
N MET A 108 0.09 1.99 0.06
CA MET A 108 0.77 1.46 1.24
C MET A 108 -0.09 1.84 2.46
N ALA A 109 -0.85 0.88 3.00
CA ALA A 109 -1.77 1.15 4.09
C ALA A 109 -1.23 0.63 5.43
N THR A 110 -0.79 1.53 6.29
CA THR A 110 -0.23 1.26 7.62
C THR A 110 0.91 0.22 7.63
N VAL A 111 1.80 0.35 6.64
CA VAL A 111 2.97 -0.52 6.47
C VAL A 111 4.28 0.27 6.38
N LEU A 112 4.26 1.55 6.00
CA LEU A 112 5.49 2.32 5.82
C LEU A 112 6.25 2.47 7.13
N HIS A 113 5.56 2.71 8.25
CA HIS A 113 6.18 2.81 9.57
C HIS A 113 6.88 1.49 9.97
N ASP A 114 6.31 0.32 9.65
CA ASP A 114 6.93 -0.99 9.92
C ASP A 114 8.19 -1.18 9.06
N LEU A 115 8.16 -0.74 7.79
CA LEU A 115 9.33 -0.78 6.91
C LEU A 115 10.45 0.18 7.35
N VAL A 116 10.11 1.33 7.93
CA VAL A 116 11.08 2.26 8.53
C VAL A 116 11.72 1.64 9.77
N GLU A 117 10.92 1.09 10.66
CA GLU A 117 11.40 0.39 11.87
C GLU A 117 12.34 -0.77 11.51
N ALA A 118 11.99 -1.55 10.48
CA ALA A 118 12.80 -2.66 9.98
C ALA A 118 14.02 -2.24 9.15
N GLY A 119 14.21 -0.95 8.85
CA GLY A 119 15.29 -0.47 7.99
C GLY A 119 15.17 -0.85 6.51
N THR A 120 13.98 -1.24 6.05
CA THR A 120 13.73 -1.73 4.68
C THR A 120 12.94 -0.76 3.79
N ALA A 121 12.54 0.39 4.32
CA ALA A 121 11.74 1.38 3.61
C ALA A 121 12.38 1.87 2.30
N ALA A 122 13.71 2.05 2.27
CA ALA A 122 14.43 2.50 1.08
C ALA A 122 14.24 1.54 -0.12
N GLY A 123 14.35 0.23 0.12
CA GLY A 123 14.12 -0.80 -0.90
C GLY A 123 12.68 -0.81 -1.39
N ALA A 124 11.71 -0.71 -0.49
CA ALA A 124 10.29 -0.66 -0.82
C ALA A 124 9.93 0.59 -1.64
N LEU A 125 10.42 1.77 -1.25
CA LEU A 125 10.19 3.03 -1.98
C LEU A 125 10.86 3.03 -3.36
N ALA A 126 12.04 2.41 -3.51
CA ALA A 126 12.68 2.22 -4.80
C ALA A 126 11.83 1.33 -5.73
N GLU A 127 11.27 0.23 -5.21
CA GLU A 127 10.40 -0.66 -5.98
C GLU A 127 9.06 0.01 -6.35
N VAL A 128 8.43 0.72 -5.42
CA VAL A 128 7.23 1.53 -5.70
C VAL A 128 7.52 2.53 -6.82
N THR A 129 8.68 3.20 -6.74
CA THR A 129 9.12 4.13 -7.80
C THR A 129 9.33 3.43 -9.13
N ARG A 130 9.90 2.23 -9.12
CA ARG A 130 10.15 1.47 -10.34
C ARG A 130 8.84 1.08 -11.03
N VAL A 131 7.86 0.56 -10.26
CA VAL A 131 6.64 -0.02 -10.83
C VAL A 131 5.57 1.02 -11.17
N ILE A 132 5.45 2.12 -10.44
CA ILE A 132 4.46 3.17 -10.74
C ILE A 132 4.86 3.91 -12.03
N LYS A 133 3.88 4.15 -12.90
CA LYS A 133 4.04 4.93 -14.15
C LYS A 133 4.40 6.39 -13.85
N PRO A 134 5.14 7.10 -14.72
CA PRO A 134 5.18 8.57 -14.66
C PRO A 134 3.76 9.14 -14.68
N GLY A 135 3.48 10.13 -13.83
CA GLY A 135 2.12 10.67 -13.62
C GLY A 135 1.19 9.76 -12.79
N GLY A 136 1.61 8.55 -12.44
CA GLY A 136 0.85 7.66 -11.56
C GLY A 136 0.88 8.12 -10.11
N LEU A 137 -0.01 7.60 -9.28
CA LEU A 137 -0.19 8.01 -7.90
C LEU A 137 0.38 6.98 -6.91
N LEU A 138 0.97 7.48 -5.84
CA LEU A 138 1.26 6.74 -4.61
C LEU A 138 0.36 7.28 -3.50
N ALA A 139 -0.42 6.40 -2.89
CA ALA A 139 -1.26 6.68 -1.72
C ALA A 139 -0.66 6.00 -0.50
N ILE A 140 -0.56 6.71 0.61
CA ILE A 140 -0.08 6.16 1.88
C ILE A 140 -1.11 6.47 2.95
N VAL A 141 -1.59 5.44 3.64
CA VAL A 141 -2.42 5.57 4.85
C VAL A 141 -1.53 5.30 6.04
N GLU A 142 -1.52 6.22 7.00
CA GLU A 142 -0.75 6.07 8.23
C GLU A 142 -1.56 6.44 9.47
N PHE A 143 -1.04 6.06 10.64
CA PHE A 143 -1.61 6.46 11.91
C PHE A 143 -1.19 7.90 12.25
N ASP A 144 -2.15 8.69 12.72
CA ASP A 144 -1.85 9.98 13.34
C ASP A 144 -0.88 9.81 14.51
N LYS A 145 0.06 10.74 14.65
CA LYS A 145 1.12 10.70 15.67
C LYS A 145 0.62 11.11 17.05
N ILE A 146 -0.41 10.38 17.53
CA ILE A 146 -1.09 10.55 18.83
C ILE A 146 -0.71 9.42 19.78
N ASP A 147 -0.92 9.62 21.07
CA ASP A 147 -0.66 8.60 22.09
C ASP A 147 -1.81 7.58 22.17
N GLY A 148 -1.46 6.36 22.59
CA GLY A 148 -2.44 5.29 22.85
C GLY A 148 -2.87 4.47 21.63
N PRO A 149 -3.69 3.42 21.87
CA PRO A 149 -4.27 2.59 20.83
C PRO A 149 -5.38 3.35 20.06
N PRO A 150 -5.74 2.89 18.83
CA PRO A 150 -5.19 1.74 18.12
C PRO A 150 -3.85 2.07 17.43
N GLY A 151 -3.16 1.03 16.95
CA GLY A 151 -1.94 1.16 16.15
C GLY A 151 -0.64 1.00 16.97
N PRO A 152 0.52 1.28 16.36
CA PRO A 152 1.82 1.15 17.01
C PRO A 152 2.05 2.27 18.05
N PRO A 153 3.08 2.14 18.90
CA PRO A 153 3.50 3.22 19.78
C PRO A 153 3.80 4.52 19.01
N ARG A 154 3.55 5.67 19.62
CA ARG A 154 3.68 6.98 18.99
C ARG A 154 5.02 7.24 18.30
N HIS A 155 6.12 6.74 18.86
CA HIS A 155 7.46 6.95 18.31
C HIS A 155 7.71 6.20 16.98
N ILE A 156 6.92 5.17 16.68
CA ILE A 156 6.96 4.44 15.42
C ILE A 156 6.08 5.13 14.36
N ARG A 157 5.04 5.86 14.78
CA ARG A 157 4.12 6.53 13.85
C ARG A 157 4.82 7.65 13.09
N LEU A 158 4.45 7.79 11.83
CA LEU A 158 4.96 8.83 10.94
C LEU A 158 3.90 9.92 10.77
N ASP A 159 4.28 11.17 10.96
CA ASP A 159 3.41 12.28 10.58
C ASP A 159 3.51 12.59 9.07
N PRO A 160 2.60 13.41 8.51
CA PRO A 160 2.63 13.71 7.07
C PRO A 160 3.93 14.34 6.57
N ALA A 161 4.65 15.10 7.38
CA ALA A 161 5.92 15.72 6.99
C ALA A 161 7.04 14.69 6.96
N GLU A 162 7.07 13.76 7.91
CA GLU A 162 8.01 12.62 7.91
C GLU A 162 7.78 11.69 6.72
N VAL A 163 6.52 11.39 6.39
CA VAL A 163 6.18 10.60 5.18
C VAL A 163 6.63 11.33 3.92
N GLU A 164 6.38 12.64 3.80
CA GLU A 164 6.82 13.43 2.65
C GLU A 164 8.35 13.43 2.53
N ALA A 165 9.07 13.62 3.63
CA ALA A 165 10.54 13.58 3.64
C ALA A 165 11.11 12.22 3.19
N LEU A 166 10.43 11.11 3.49
CA LEU A 166 10.82 9.78 3.05
C LEU A 166 10.55 9.56 1.55
N VAL A 167 9.45 10.08 1.02
CA VAL A 167 8.93 9.77 -0.33
C VAL A 167 9.48 10.73 -1.40
N ALA A 168 9.66 12.02 -1.08
CA ALA A 168 10.09 13.05 -2.04
C ALA A 168 11.42 12.73 -2.76
N PRO A 169 12.48 12.16 -2.10
CA PRO A 169 13.72 11.81 -2.77
C PRO A 169 13.56 10.80 -3.91
N TYR A 170 12.46 10.07 -3.95
CA TYR A 170 12.14 9.06 -4.97
C TYR A 170 11.38 9.64 -6.17
N GLY A 171 11.26 10.95 -6.28
CA GLY A 171 10.65 11.62 -7.43
C GLY A 171 9.13 11.70 -7.35
N PHE A 172 8.57 11.77 -6.16
CA PHE A 172 7.15 11.99 -5.92
C PHE A 172 6.90 13.38 -5.34
N ALA A 173 5.84 14.04 -5.81
CA ALA A 173 5.36 15.31 -5.30
C ALA A 173 4.02 15.13 -4.58
N ARG A 174 3.93 15.63 -3.36
CA ARG A 174 2.70 15.59 -2.56
C ARG A 174 1.56 16.30 -3.27
N GLN A 175 0.38 15.69 -3.23
CA GLN A 175 -0.86 16.22 -3.80
C GLN A 175 -1.81 16.70 -2.71
N GLN A 176 -2.15 15.83 -1.77
CA GLN A 176 -3.10 16.14 -0.69
C GLN A 176 -2.81 15.33 0.56
N THR A 177 -3.37 15.79 1.67
CA THR A 177 -3.52 15.03 2.90
C THR A 177 -4.98 15.12 3.35
N VAL A 178 -5.57 13.97 3.70
CA VAL A 178 -6.98 13.84 4.06
C VAL A 178 -7.08 13.08 5.38
N ASN A 179 -7.85 13.59 6.33
CA ASN A 179 -8.15 12.87 7.56
C ASN A 179 -9.12 11.73 7.24
N LEU A 180 -8.84 10.52 7.72
CA LEU A 180 -9.64 9.33 7.49
C LEU A 180 -10.44 8.88 8.73
N GLY A 181 -10.50 9.71 9.75
CA GLY A 181 -11.17 9.39 11.02
C GLY A 181 -10.29 9.79 12.20
N PRO A 182 -10.55 9.26 13.40
CA PRO A 182 -9.87 9.73 14.61
C PRO A 182 -8.41 9.27 14.76
N TYR A 183 -7.94 8.34 13.91
CA TYR A 183 -6.65 7.68 14.13
C TYR A 183 -5.73 7.66 12.92
N ASN A 184 -6.26 7.94 11.73
CA ASN A 184 -5.53 7.73 10.47
C ASN A 184 -5.71 8.90 9.51
N TYR A 185 -4.69 9.10 8.69
CA TYR A 185 -4.73 10.01 7.56
C TYR A 185 -4.30 9.31 6.26
N LEU A 186 -4.73 9.86 5.14
CA LEU A 186 -4.24 9.56 3.81
C LEU A 186 -3.33 10.70 3.35
N ILE A 187 -2.19 10.38 2.77
CA ILE A 187 -1.39 11.31 2.00
C ILE A 187 -1.15 10.74 0.61
N THR A 188 -1.31 11.55 -0.43
CA THR A 188 -1.11 11.12 -1.81
C THR A 188 -0.01 11.92 -2.48
N PHE A 189 0.70 11.22 -3.38
CA PHE A 189 1.81 11.76 -4.14
C PHE A 189 1.65 11.39 -5.61
N MET A 190 1.99 12.31 -6.49
CA MET A 190 2.11 12.05 -7.92
C MET A 190 3.58 11.80 -8.27
N LYS A 191 3.83 10.73 -9.02
CA LYS A 191 5.16 10.47 -9.55
C LYS A 191 5.49 11.47 -10.65
N LEU A 192 6.57 12.22 -10.45
CA LEU A 192 7.05 13.21 -11.41
C LEU A 192 7.57 12.53 -12.68
N GLU A 193 7.32 13.12 -13.82
CA GLU A 193 8.00 12.74 -15.05
C GLU A 193 9.48 13.10 -14.91
N ARG A 194 10.38 12.14 -15.16
CA ARG A 194 11.78 12.50 -15.34
C ARG A 194 11.84 13.39 -16.59
N GLN A 195 12.12 14.66 -16.42
CA GLN A 195 12.56 15.47 -17.54
C GLN A 195 13.80 14.76 -18.12
N ALA A 196 13.73 14.38 -19.40
CA ALA A 196 14.94 14.03 -20.12
C ALA A 196 15.83 15.26 -20.05
N LEU A 197 16.98 15.14 -19.38
CA LEU A 197 18.02 16.15 -19.47
C LEU A 197 18.40 16.27 -20.95
N PRO A 198 18.49 17.49 -21.47
CA PRO A 198 18.86 17.74 -22.87
C PRO A 198 20.27 17.21 -23.18
#